data_474ea35acc79c64242e62d6155ff47f5
#
_entry.id   474ea35acc79c64242e62d6155ff47f5
#
_cell.length_a   1.000
_cell.length_b   1.000
_cell.length_c   1.000
_cell.angle_alpha   90.00
_cell.angle_beta   90.00
_cell.angle_gamma   90.00
#
_symmetry.space_group_name_H-M   'P 1'
#
loop_
_entity.id
_entity.type
_entity.pdbx_description
1 polymer ?
#
loop_
_entity_poly.entity_id
_entity_poly.type
_entity_poly.pdbx_seq_one_letter_code
_entity_poly.pdbx_strand_id
1 'polypeptide(L)'
;SQAVRQFLPTNGTSNFTDISADKQLLVESITAKGAAIRDRFQVLKGVMLPTSAGIFSPEESVKRIDVAYSFVQSLGLQLKADSLTGTQVKVNFNGQVITLDDNNEIPSNLRGYVQLALNLNLINAYFGLAQGPYDLTPTMKASFKPDQIVSRGDFAVIATRTFNEWTKALGK
;
A
#
# COMPACT_ATOMS: atom_id res chain seq x y z
N SER A 1 20.27 8.34 8.42
CA SER A 1 21.25 7.28 8.76
C SER A 1 21.15 6.78 10.20
N GLN A 2 20.93 7.64 11.20
CA GLN A 2 20.71 7.18 12.59
C GLN A 2 19.37 6.48 12.79
N ALA A 3 18.29 6.97 12.17
CA ALA A 3 16.98 6.32 12.23
C ALA A 3 17.02 4.90 11.67
N VAL A 4 17.72 4.69 10.56
CA VAL A 4 17.86 3.38 9.91
C VAL A 4 18.59 2.38 10.82
N ARG A 5 19.62 2.81 11.56
CA ARG A 5 20.38 1.94 12.49
C ARG A 5 19.57 1.45 13.68
N GLN A 6 18.50 2.15 14.08
CA GLN A 6 17.65 1.74 15.20
C GLN A 6 16.83 0.47 14.93
N PHE A 7 16.63 0.13 13.66
CA PHE A 7 15.80 -1.00 13.25
C PHE A 7 16.59 -2.23 12.81
N LEU A 8 17.92 -2.17 12.87
CA LEU A 8 18.76 -3.33 12.56
C LEU A 8 18.66 -4.40 13.64
N PRO A 9 18.68 -5.69 13.26
CA PRO A 9 18.84 -6.77 14.21
C PRO A 9 20.12 -6.56 15.04
N THR A 10 20.01 -6.68 16.34
CA THR A 10 21.14 -6.45 17.26
C THR A 10 22.27 -7.47 17.12
N ASN A 11 21.99 -8.63 16.50
CA ASN A 11 22.93 -9.74 16.31
C ASN A 11 23.63 -9.72 14.93
N GLY A 12 23.35 -8.75 14.06
CA GLY A 12 23.94 -8.66 12.72
C GLY A 12 23.52 -9.74 11.73
N THR A 13 22.61 -10.64 12.14
CA THR A 13 22.09 -11.72 11.28
C THR A 13 20.83 -11.23 10.58
N SER A 14 20.74 -11.43 9.24
CA SER A 14 19.52 -11.09 8.51
C SER A 14 18.36 -11.97 8.91
N ASN A 15 17.15 -11.38 8.98
CA ASN A 15 15.89 -12.10 9.11
C ASN A 15 15.47 -12.78 7.79
N PHE A 16 16.16 -12.49 6.69
CA PHE A 16 15.86 -12.99 5.34
C PHE A 16 17.03 -13.77 4.78
N THR A 17 16.74 -14.84 4.06
CA THR A 17 17.73 -15.76 3.47
C THR A 17 18.03 -15.44 2.01
N ASP A 18 17.22 -14.60 1.36
CA ASP A 18 17.23 -14.30 -0.07
C ASP A 18 17.70 -12.89 -0.41
N ILE A 19 18.26 -12.15 0.56
CA ILE A 19 18.81 -10.82 0.34
C ILE A 19 20.34 -10.83 0.45
N SER A 20 20.98 -10.06 -0.45
CA SER A 20 22.44 -9.86 -0.42
C SER A 20 22.86 -8.92 0.71
N ALA A 21 24.10 -9.03 1.16
CA ALA A 21 24.63 -8.25 2.28
C ALA A 21 24.54 -6.74 2.06
N ASP A 22 24.68 -6.25 0.83
CA ASP A 22 24.56 -4.83 0.47
C ASP A 22 23.13 -4.30 0.58
N LYS A 23 22.11 -5.14 0.38
CA LYS A 23 20.69 -4.80 0.50
C LYS A 23 20.15 -5.00 1.93
N GLN A 24 20.83 -5.77 2.76
CA GLN A 24 20.36 -6.17 4.08
C GLN A 24 19.86 -4.99 4.92
N LEU A 25 20.69 -3.95 5.05
CA LEU A 25 20.37 -2.77 5.87
C LEU A 25 19.06 -2.10 5.44
N LEU A 26 18.84 -1.97 4.14
CA LEU A 26 17.65 -1.33 3.60
C LEU A 26 16.40 -2.20 3.81
N VAL A 27 16.48 -3.47 3.50
CA VAL A 27 15.36 -4.42 3.62
C VAL A 27 14.93 -4.58 5.08
N GLU A 28 15.87 -4.81 5.99
CA GLU A 28 15.59 -4.91 7.43
C GLU A 28 14.95 -3.62 7.98
N SER A 29 15.38 -2.45 7.49
CA SER A 29 14.85 -1.16 7.94
C SER A 29 13.40 -0.94 7.51
N ILE A 30 13.02 -1.33 6.30
CA ILE A 30 11.67 -1.11 5.79
C ILE A 30 10.68 -2.18 6.24
N THR A 31 11.15 -3.36 6.62
CA THR A 31 10.32 -4.45 7.14
C THR A 31 10.16 -4.41 8.66
N ALA A 32 11.03 -3.68 9.36
CA ALA A 32 10.99 -3.58 10.82
C ALA A 32 9.78 -2.79 11.33
N LYS A 33 9.32 -3.13 12.53
CA LYS A 33 8.37 -2.29 13.29
C LYS A 33 8.98 -0.91 13.55
N GLY A 34 8.16 0.12 13.44
CA GLY A 34 8.61 1.49 13.63
C GLY A 34 9.22 2.16 12.40
N ALA A 35 9.27 1.47 11.25
CA ALA A 35 9.71 2.06 9.99
C ALA A 35 8.76 3.18 9.48
N ALA A 36 7.50 3.16 9.90
CA ALA A 36 6.50 4.15 9.51
C ALA A 36 6.80 5.53 10.10
N ILE A 37 6.39 6.58 9.38
CA ILE A 37 6.51 7.97 9.83
C ILE A 37 5.65 8.16 11.10
N ARG A 38 6.21 8.85 12.11
CA ARG A 38 5.55 9.18 13.38
C ARG A 38 5.28 8.00 14.32
N ASP A 39 5.76 6.81 14.02
CA ASP A 39 5.68 5.67 14.91
C ASP A 39 6.75 5.75 16.03
N ARG A 40 6.57 6.68 16.98
CA ARG A 40 7.51 6.92 18.07
C ARG A 40 7.68 5.72 19.00
N PHE A 41 6.66 4.86 19.08
CA PHE A 41 6.65 3.72 20.00
C PHE A 41 7.01 2.41 19.29
N GLN A 42 7.32 2.46 17.99
CA GLN A 42 7.71 1.29 17.19
C GLN A 42 6.68 0.14 17.26
N VAL A 43 5.39 0.50 17.24
CA VAL A 43 4.28 -0.47 17.36
C VAL A 43 3.68 -0.85 16.02
N LEU A 44 3.84 -0.02 15.00
CA LEU A 44 3.31 -0.27 13.67
C LEU A 44 4.18 -1.30 12.93
N LYS A 45 3.55 -2.07 12.06
CA LYS A 45 4.24 -3.02 11.17
C LYS A 45 5.21 -2.29 10.25
N GLY A 46 6.13 -3.04 9.63
CA GLY A 46 7.02 -2.52 8.60
C GLY A 46 6.26 -1.92 7.42
N VAL A 47 6.89 -1.02 6.68
CA VAL A 47 6.29 -0.37 5.50
C VAL A 47 6.27 -1.27 4.28
N MET A 48 7.04 -2.35 4.28
CA MET A 48 6.89 -3.46 3.32
C MET A 48 6.72 -4.77 4.08
N LEU A 49 5.93 -5.67 3.50
CA LEU A 49 5.75 -7.02 4.02
C LEU A 49 6.68 -7.98 3.28
N PRO A 50 7.25 -8.98 3.96
CA PRO A 50 7.91 -10.09 3.30
C PRO A 50 6.87 -10.94 2.54
N THR A 51 7.29 -11.61 1.48
CA THR A 51 6.40 -12.50 0.70
C THR A 51 6.05 -13.77 1.47
N SER A 52 6.98 -14.23 2.32
CA SER A 52 6.76 -15.30 3.29
C SER A 52 7.75 -15.20 4.45
N ALA A 53 7.61 -16.06 5.46
CA ALA A 53 8.52 -16.07 6.60
C ALA A 53 9.99 -16.28 6.15
N GLY A 54 10.84 -15.31 6.41
CA GLY A 54 12.27 -15.35 6.05
C GLY A 54 12.57 -15.10 4.57
N ILE A 55 11.59 -14.74 3.73
CA ILE A 55 11.76 -14.46 2.30
C ILE A 55 11.19 -13.09 1.97
N PHE A 56 12.01 -12.23 1.39
CA PHE A 56 11.63 -10.89 0.96
C PHE A 56 11.30 -10.77 -0.52
N SER A 57 11.92 -11.63 -1.35
CA SER A 57 11.79 -11.65 -2.82
C SER A 57 12.21 -10.33 -3.49
N PRO A 58 13.47 -9.89 -3.34
CA PRO A 58 13.91 -8.54 -3.76
C PRO A 58 13.85 -8.31 -5.28
N GLU A 59 13.79 -9.36 -6.08
CA GLU A 59 13.72 -9.30 -7.55
C GLU A 59 12.29 -9.48 -8.09
N GLU A 60 11.32 -9.73 -7.21
CA GLU A 60 9.93 -9.89 -7.62
C GLU A 60 9.29 -8.54 -7.98
N SER A 61 8.43 -8.55 -8.99
CA SER A 61 7.72 -7.34 -9.42
C SER A 61 6.69 -6.91 -8.39
N VAL A 62 6.62 -5.60 -8.11
CA VAL A 62 5.73 -5.03 -7.11
C VAL A 62 4.33 -4.85 -7.69
N LYS A 63 3.33 -5.36 -6.98
CA LYS A 63 1.91 -5.26 -7.34
C LYS A 63 1.28 -3.97 -6.78
N ARG A 64 0.17 -3.55 -7.38
CA ARG A 64 -0.57 -2.37 -6.92
C ARG A 64 -1.03 -2.46 -5.47
N ILE A 65 -1.39 -3.68 -5.02
CA ILE A 65 -1.80 -3.89 -3.63
C ILE A 65 -0.64 -3.68 -2.65
N ASP A 66 0.57 -4.13 -3.01
CA ASP A 66 1.76 -3.96 -2.18
C ASP A 66 2.13 -2.47 -2.06
N VAL A 67 2.01 -1.74 -3.18
CA VAL A 67 2.25 -0.29 -3.19
C VAL A 67 1.21 0.45 -2.33
N ALA A 68 -0.08 0.08 -2.44
CA ALA A 68 -1.13 0.68 -1.59
C ALA A 68 -0.84 0.45 -0.10
N TYR A 69 -0.48 -0.78 0.28
CA TYR A 69 -0.06 -1.09 1.65
C TYR A 69 1.14 -0.22 2.07
N SER A 70 2.22 -0.28 1.30
CA SER A 70 3.50 0.34 1.66
C SER A 70 3.39 1.85 1.85
N PHE A 71 2.69 2.55 0.97
CA PHE A 71 2.59 4.01 1.07
C PHE A 71 1.63 4.45 2.17
N VAL A 72 0.50 3.78 2.37
CA VAL A 72 -0.41 4.06 3.49
C VAL A 72 0.27 3.72 4.83
N GLN A 73 1.00 2.61 4.89
CA GLN A 73 1.76 2.22 6.06
C GLN A 73 2.88 3.22 6.38
N SER A 74 3.61 3.69 5.36
CA SER A 74 4.67 4.68 5.54
C SER A 74 4.17 5.99 6.16
N LEU A 75 2.93 6.40 5.85
CA LEU A 75 2.27 7.56 6.45
C LEU A 75 1.84 7.33 7.92
N GLY A 76 2.03 6.13 8.47
CA GLY A 76 1.64 5.79 9.85
C GLY A 76 0.13 5.60 10.03
N LEU A 77 -0.60 5.24 8.97
CA LEU A 77 -2.07 5.15 8.98
C LEU A 77 -2.59 3.73 9.27
N GLN A 78 -1.75 2.83 9.80
CA GLN A 78 -2.12 1.44 10.08
C GLN A 78 -3.42 1.32 10.87
N LEU A 79 -3.55 2.02 12.00
CA LEU A 79 -4.73 1.91 12.86
C LEU A 79 -6.02 2.28 12.12
N LYS A 80 -5.95 3.29 11.25
CA LYS A 80 -7.07 3.70 10.41
C LYS A 80 -7.38 2.66 9.33
N ALA A 81 -6.35 2.07 8.71
CA ALA A 81 -6.53 1.00 7.75
C ALA A 81 -7.14 -0.25 8.40
N ASP A 82 -6.62 -0.65 9.56
CA ASP A 82 -7.09 -1.82 10.31
C ASP A 82 -8.57 -1.67 10.74
N SER A 83 -9.03 -0.45 11.05
CA SER A 83 -10.45 -0.18 11.36
C SER A 83 -11.39 -0.39 10.17
N LEU A 84 -10.87 -0.43 8.95
CA LEU A 84 -11.62 -0.68 7.72
C LEU A 84 -11.44 -2.12 7.19
N THR A 85 -10.80 -2.99 7.97
CA THR A 85 -10.61 -4.42 7.61
C THR A 85 -11.95 -5.09 7.31
N GLY A 86 -12.00 -5.85 6.22
CA GLY A 86 -13.19 -6.60 5.80
C GLY A 86 -14.31 -5.77 5.18
N THR A 87 -14.24 -4.44 5.21
CA THR A 87 -15.23 -3.58 4.54
C THR A 87 -15.11 -3.66 3.02
N GLN A 88 -16.20 -3.34 2.31
CA GLN A 88 -16.14 -3.17 0.86
C GLN A 88 -15.42 -1.86 0.53
N VAL A 89 -14.49 -1.92 -0.42
CA VAL A 89 -13.80 -0.74 -0.93
C VAL A 89 -14.71 0.00 -1.91
N LYS A 90 -14.83 1.31 -1.72
CA LYS A 90 -15.71 2.18 -2.48
C LYS A 90 -14.96 3.42 -2.98
N VAL A 91 -15.38 3.92 -4.13
CA VAL A 91 -14.88 5.16 -4.72
C VAL A 91 -16.03 6.11 -5.04
N ASN A 92 -15.76 7.42 -5.04
CA ASN A 92 -16.72 8.41 -5.49
C ASN A 92 -16.36 8.83 -6.93
N PHE A 93 -17.35 8.79 -7.80
CA PHE A 93 -17.25 9.30 -9.16
C PHE A 93 -18.43 10.22 -9.44
N ASN A 94 -18.16 11.51 -9.61
CA ASN A 94 -19.17 12.55 -9.84
C ASN A 94 -20.35 12.53 -8.84
N GLY A 95 -20.03 12.32 -7.54
CA GLY A 95 -21.02 12.25 -6.47
C GLY A 95 -21.69 10.88 -6.29
N GLN A 96 -21.46 9.93 -7.19
CA GLN A 96 -21.95 8.56 -7.06
C GLN A 96 -20.92 7.67 -6.36
N VAL A 97 -21.34 6.95 -5.34
CA VAL A 97 -20.51 5.96 -4.64
C VAL A 97 -20.60 4.62 -5.36
N ILE A 98 -19.46 4.12 -5.81
CA ILE A 98 -19.32 2.86 -6.55
C ILE A 98 -18.47 1.91 -5.72
N THR A 99 -18.96 0.69 -5.50
CA THR A 99 -18.16 -0.41 -4.93
C THR A 99 -17.26 -0.98 -6.01
N LEU A 100 -16.01 -1.31 -5.68
CA LEU A 100 -15.10 -1.94 -6.64
C LEU A 100 -15.61 -3.31 -7.06
N ASP A 101 -15.62 -3.58 -8.38
CA ASP A 101 -16.07 -4.87 -8.93
C ASP A 101 -15.13 -6.02 -8.53
N ASP A 102 -13.83 -5.72 -8.41
CA ASP A 102 -12.78 -6.65 -8.00
C ASP A 102 -12.50 -6.64 -6.48
N ASN A 103 -13.45 -6.15 -5.68
CA ASN A 103 -13.30 -6.09 -4.23
C ASN A 103 -13.00 -7.46 -3.59
N ASN A 104 -13.46 -8.55 -4.17
CA ASN A 104 -13.22 -9.90 -3.66
C ASN A 104 -11.80 -10.42 -3.95
N GLU A 105 -11.10 -9.82 -4.92
CA GLU A 105 -9.70 -10.10 -5.22
C GLU A 105 -8.75 -9.41 -4.21
N ILE A 106 -9.25 -8.41 -3.46
CA ILE A 106 -8.50 -7.71 -2.44
C ILE A 106 -8.61 -8.49 -1.12
N PRO A 107 -7.48 -8.99 -0.55
CA PRO A 107 -7.48 -9.62 0.76
C PRO A 107 -8.15 -8.74 1.83
N SER A 108 -8.99 -9.34 2.65
CA SER A 108 -9.82 -8.60 3.62
C SER A 108 -9.02 -7.69 4.55
N ASN A 109 -7.84 -8.13 4.98
CA ASN A 109 -6.91 -7.39 5.82
C ASN A 109 -6.19 -6.23 5.09
N LEU A 110 -6.24 -6.17 3.77
CA LEU A 110 -5.63 -5.10 2.97
C LEU A 110 -6.67 -4.11 2.40
N ARG A 111 -7.97 -4.40 2.50
CA ARG A 111 -9.04 -3.52 2.00
C ARG A 111 -8.99 -2.12 2.60
N GLY A 112 -8.67 -2.00 3.88
CA GLY A 112 -8.52 -0.69 4.52
C GLY A 112 -7.36 0.14 3.96
N TYR A 113 -6.25 -0.51 3.62
CA TYR A 113 -5.11 0.16 2.96
C TYR A 113 -5.48 0.63 1.55
N VAL A 114 -6.15 -0.22 0.77
CA VAL A 114 -6.65 0.17 -0.57
C VAL A 114 -7.64 1.33 -0.46
N GLN A 115 -8.61 1.26 0.48
CA GLN A 115 -9.58 2.33 0.70
C GLN A 115 -8.89 3.66 1.03
N LEU A 116 -7.89 3.66 1.91
CA LEU A 116 -7.15 4.87 2.27
C LEU A 116 -6.28 5.38 1.12
N ALA A 117 -5.63 4.49 0.36
CA ALA A 117 -4.84 4.87 -0.81
C ALA A 117 -5.69 5.60 -1.87
N LEU A 118 -6.93 5.13 -2.09
CA LEU A 118 -7.90 5.77 -2.98
C LEU A 118 -8.42 7.10 -2.41
N ASN A 119 -8.81 7.13 -1.14
CA ASN A 119 -9.34 8.34 -0.48
C ASN A 119 -8.33 9.48 -0.41
N LEU A 120 -7.05 9.17 -0.25
CA LEU A 120 -5.95 10.11 -0.24
C LEU A 120 -5.41 10.44 -1.64
N ASN A 121 -6.05 9.91 -2.69
CA ASN A 121 -5.60 10.04 -4.07
C ASN A 121 -4.15 9.61 -4.31
N LEU A 122 -3.61 8.68 -3.51
CA LEU A 122 -2.27 8.12 -3.74
C LEU A 122 -2.28 7.28 -5.01
N ILE A 123 -3.30 6.43 -5.15
CA ILE A 123 -3.53 5.55 -6.29
C ILE A 123 -4.92 5.83 -6.84
N ASN A 124 -5.08 5.78 -8.17
CA ASN A 124 -6.39 5.93 -8.80
C ASN A 124 -7.07 4.56 -8.98
N ALA A 125 -8.41 4.52 -8.88
CA ALA A 125 -9.20 3.41 -9.42
C ALA A 125 -9.29 3.52 -10.95
N TYR A 126 -9.57 2.41 -11.60
CA TYR A 126 -9.93 2.35 -13.01
C TYR A 126 -11.44 2.44 -13.14
N PHE A 127 -11.90 3.29 -14.04
CA PHE A 127 -13.31 3.45 -14.34
C PHE A 127 -13.63 2.99 -15.75
N GLY A 128 -14.79 2.39 -15.92
CA GLY A 128 -15.27 1.93 -17.20
C GLY A 128 -16.80 1.88 -17.23
N LEU A 129 -17.38 1.77 -18.42
CA LEU A 129 -18.80 1.52 -18.60
C LEU A 129 -19.00 0.04 -18.92
N ALA A 130 -19.97 -0.59 -18.27
CA ALA A 130 -20.43 -1.92 -18.60
C ALA A 130 -21.92 -1.87 -18.92
N GLN A 131 -22.32 -2.59 -19.97
CA GLN A 131 -23.72 -2.73 -20.36
C GLN A 131 -23.99 -4.20 -20.65
N GLY A 132 -24.89 -4.77 -19.89
CA GLY A 132 -25.37 -6.13 -20.14
C GLY A 132 -26.33 -6.18 -21.37
N PRO A 133 -26.57 -7.38 -21.90
CA PRO A 133 -27.36 -7.53 -23.10
C PRO A 133 -28.85 -7.09 -22.95
N TYR A 134 -29.29 -6.92 -21.71
CA TYR A 134 -30.68 -6.49 -21.38
C TYR A 134 -30.72 -5.13 -20.67
N ASP A 135 -29.56 -4.48 -20.46
CA ASP A 135 -29.51 -3.18 -19.80
C ASP A 135 -29.88 -2.06 -20.77
N LEU A 136 -30.80 -1.20 -20.35
CA LEU A 136 -31.22 -0.04 -21.17
C LEU A 136 -30.13 1.06 -21.19
N THR A 137 -29.30 1.14 -20.13
CA THR A 137 -28.24 2.15 -20.00
C THR A 137 -26.96 1.52 -19.47
N PRO A 138 -25.78 2.00 -19.91
CA PRO A 138 -24.51 1.56 -19.34
C PRO A 138 -24.41 1.93 -17.85
N THR A 139 -23.82 1.04 -17.07
CA THR A 139 -23.52 1.26 -15.65
C THR A 139 -22.04 1.57 -15.46
N MET A 140 -21.74 2.60 -14.66
CA MET A 140 -20.38 2.93 -14.30
C MET A 140 -19.81 1.85 -13.38
N LYS A 141 -18.63 1.35 -13.74
CA LYS A 141 -17.87 0.32 -13.01
C LYS A 141 -16.55 0.89 -12.55
N ALA A 142 -16.06 0.37 -11.43
CA ALA A 142 -14.76 0.73 -10.92
C ALA A 142 -13.98 -0.52 -10.48
N SER A 143 -12.66 -0.54 -10.72
CA SER A 143 -11.78 -1.62 -10.27
C SER A 143 -10.46 -1.08 -9.73
N PHE A 144 -9.81 -1.85 -8.87
CA PHE A 144 -8.50 -1.52 -8.32
C PHE A 144 -7.36 -2.26 -9.02
N LYS A 145 -7.62 -3.48 -9.49
CA LYS A 145 -6.64 -4.40 -10.10
C LYS A 145 -5.46 -4.70 -9.17
N PRO A 146 -5.69 -5.42 -8.05
CA PRO A 146 -4.71 -5.60 -6.99
C PRO A 146 -3.41 -6.24 -7.46
N ASP A 147 -3.49 -7.22 -8.36
CA ASP A 147 -2.34 -7.96 -8.89
C ASP A 147 -1.62 -7.29 -10.06
N GLN A 148 -2.09 -6.15 -10.53
CA GLN A 148 -1.41 -5.43 -11.62
C GLN A 148 -0.04 -4.94 -11.17
N ILE A 149 0.98 -5.22 -11.99
CA ILE A 149 2.35 -4.73 -11.78
C ILE A 149 2.38 -3.21 -11.95
N VAL A 150 3.06 -2.55 -11.02
CA VAL A 150 3.23 -1.09 -11.04
C VAL A 150 4.37 -0.70 -11.97
N SER A 151 4.08 0.17 -12.93
CA SER A 151 5.12 0.74 -13.79
C SER A 151 5.98 1.75 -13.03
N ARG A 152 7.20 2.03 -13.54
CA ARG A 152 8.07 3.08 -12.97
C ARG A 152 7.39 4.46 -12.98
N GLY A 153 6.59 4.74 -14.02
CA GLY A 153 5.81 5.98 -14.12
C GLY A 153 4.74 6.08 -13.04
N ASP A 154 3.94 5.02 -12.88
CA ASP A 154 2.91 4.97 -11.83
C ASP A 154 3.52 5.09 -10.44
N PHE A 155 4.63 4.39 -10.20
CA PHE A 155 5.36 4.49 -8.93
C PHE A 155 5.81 5.92 -8.63
N ALA A 156 6.38 6.63 -9.61
CA ALA A 156 6.81 8.03 -9.44
C ALA A 156 5.64 8.94 -9.08
N VAL A 157 4.49 8.77 -9.74
CA VAL A 157 3.26 9.53 -9.43
C VAL A 157 2.78 9.24 -8.01
N ILE A 158 2.72 7.96 -7.62
CA ILE A 158 2.27 7.55 -6.28
C ILE A 158 3.21 8.09 -5.20
N ALA A 159 4.52 7.96 -5.40
CA ALA A 159 5.54 8.47 -4.47
C ALA A 159 5.42 10.00 -4.28
N THR A 160 5.24 10.75 -5.36
CA THR A 160 5.06 12.21 -5.31
C THR A 160 3.79 12.59 -4.55
N ARG A 161 2.66 11.92 -4.82
CA ARG A 161 1.40 12.15 -4.11
C ARG A 161 1.52 11.84 -2.62
N THR A 162 2.19 10.74 -2.27
CA THR A 162 2.44 10.36 -0.88
C THR A 162 3.31 11.39 -0.17
N PHE A 163 4.36 11.88 -0.83
CA PHE A 163 5.19 12.96 -0.29
C PHE A 163 4.38 14.24 -0.03
N ASN A 164 3.50 14.60 -0.96
CA ASN A 164 2.62 15.77 -0.78
C ASN A 164 1.65 15.60 0.39
N GLU A 165 1.06 14.41 0.58
CA GLU A 165 0.21 14.13 1.75
C GLU A 165 1.01 14.20 3.06
N TRP A 166 2.24 13.71 3.07
CA TRP A 166 3.12 13.83 4.22
C TRP A 166 3.45 15.29 4.56
N THR A 167 3.78 16.12 3.57
CA THR A 167 4.10 17.54 3.78
C THR A 167 2.91 18.34 4.26
N LYS A 168 1.70 18.11 3.73
CA LYS A 168 0.45 18.72 4.25
C LYS A 168 0.26 18.44 5.74
N ALA A 169 0.52 17.20 6.14
CA ALA A 169 0.38 16.80 7.53
C ALA A 169 1.45 17.41 8.45
N LEU A 170 2.53 17.99 7.91
CA LEU A 170 3.55 18.75 8.65
C LEU A 170 3.23 20.24 8.75
N GLY A 171 2.15 20.72 8.12
CA GLY A 171 1.80 22.13 8.10
C GLY A 171 2.76 23.00 7.25
N LYS A 172 3.41 22.38 6.26
CA LYS A 172 4.30 23.05 5.30
C LYS A 172 3.63 23.15 3.94
#